data_932bda90f5f299cfe0b18d422c688993
#
_entry.id   932bda90f5f299cfe0b18d422c688993
#
_cell.length_a   1.000
_cell.length_b   1.000
_cell.length_c   1.000
_cell.angle_alpha   90.00
_cell.angle_beta   90.00
_cell.angle_gamma   90.00
#
_symmetry.space_group_name_H-M   'P 1'
#
loop_
_entity.id
_entity.type
_entity.pdbx_description
1 polymer ?
#
loop_
_entity_poly.entity_id
_entity_poly.type
_entity_poly.pdbx_seq_one_letter_code
_entity_poly.pdbx_strand_id
1 'polypeptide(L)'
;LLRREFAGTEQEVALSPGDDGRWQGVYTAPEEPELVWYAFRFSYPEGQRLYGLHGFDDQARWQLTVYDDSRPTPAWFGRGITYQIFPDRFCRTRVPDPAGMVGDRVVHRDWDDTPVWRPDAQGIIRNNDFFGGSLAGITSRLDYLQSMGVGTLYLCPIFESDSNHRYDTADYRRIDPMLGTEEDFRTLCREAGCRGIRVMLDGVFNHTGSNSRYFNTQGFYPELGAAQSRESQYYNWYSFHPWPEDYDAWWG
;
A
#
# COMPACT_ATOMS: atom_id res chain seq x y z
N LEU A 1 26.88 18.77 4.79
CA LEU A 1 25.84 19.45 4.06
C LEU A 1 24.52 18.70 4.24
N LEU A 2 23.51 19.33 4.82
CA LEU A 2 22.20 18.76 5.07
C LEU A 2 21.14 19.61 4.38
N ARG A 3 20.19 18.97 3.69
CA ARG A 3 19.05 19.60 3.05
C ARG A 3 17.77 19.08 3.67
N ARG A 4 16.92 19.97 4.14
CA ARG A 4 15.58 19.67 4.64
C ARG A 4 14.59 19.67 3.46
N GLU A 5 13.88 18.56 3.25
CA GLU A 5 13.00 18.39 2.09
C GLU A 5 11.78 19.33 2.16
N PHE A 6 11.06 19.32 3.28
CA PHE A 6 9.83 20.07 3.41
C PHE A 6 10.07 21.56 3.67
N ALA A 7 11.10 21.89 4.45
CA ALA A 7 11.47 23.28 4.69
C ALA A 7 12.23 23.93 3.53
N GLY A 8 12.75 23.14 2.58
CA GLY A 8 13.53 23.62 1.44
C GLY A 8 14.83 24.34 1.82
N THR A 9 15.34 24.12 3.04
CA THR A 9 16.54 24.78 3.54
C THR A 9 17.75 23.86 3.50
N GLU A 10 18.93 24.45 3.35
CA GLU A 10 20.20 23.75 3.38
C GLU A 10 21.09 24.32 4.50
N GLN A 11 21.78 23.45 5.22
CA GLN A 11 22.65 23.83 6.33
C GLN A 11 23.95 23.02 6.28
N GLU A 12 25.02 23.63 6.82
CA GLU A 12 26.31 22.98 6.95
C GLU A 12 26.64 22.75 8.42
N VAL A 13 27.19 21.57 8.69
CA VAL A 13 27.76 21.25 9.99
C VAL A 13 29.23 20.93 9.77
N ALA A 14 30.10 21.73 10.40
CA ALA A 14 31.54 21.46 10.35
C ALA A 14 31.88 20.19 11.16
N LEU A 15 32.71 19.35 10.60
CA LEU A 15 33.25 18.20 11.28
C LEU A 15 34.67 18.52 11.81
N SER A 16 34.97 18.05 13.00
CA SER A 16 36.31 18.17 13.63
C SER A 16 36.97 16.77 13.73
N PRO A 17 38.30 16.69 13.52
CA PRO A 17 39.00 15.41 13.70
C PRO A 17 39.02 15.01 15.18
N GLY A 18 38.72 13.75 15.45
CA GLY A 18 38.90 13.13 16.75
C GLY A 18 40.27 12.42 16.87
N ASP A 19 40.65 12.09 18.07
CA ASP A 19 41.93 11.41 18.39
C ASP A 19 42.03 9.99 17.79
N ASP A 20 40.90 9.41 17.43
CA ASP A 20 40.76 8.08 16.80
C ASP A 20 40.82 8.11 15.27
N GLY A 21 41.09 9.28 14.67
CA GLY A 21 41.13 9.46 13.22
C GLY A 21 39.75 9.61 12.59
N ARG A 22 38.68 9.67 13.36
CA ARG A 22 37.31 9.91 12.88
C ARG A 22 37.01 11.40 12.89
N TRP A 23 36.19 11.84 11.94
CA TRP A 23 35.66 13.18 11.92
C TRP A 23 34.27 13.20 12.54
N GLN A 24 34.02 14.14 13.45
CA GLN A 24 32.81 14.21 14.25
C GLN A 24 32.18 15.61 14.14
N GLY A 25 30.85 15.61 14.15
CA GLY A 25 30.03 16.82 14.24
C GLY A 25 28.65 16.49 14.81
N VAL A 26 27.98 17.48 15.33
CA VAL A 26 26.62 17.31 15.89
C VAL A 26 25.63 18.05 15.02
N TYR A 27 24.65 17.36 14.55
CA TYR A 27 23.45 17.90 13.92
C TYR A 27 22.29 17.80 14.88
N THR A 28 21.61 18.91 15.14
CA THR A 28 20.37 18.91 15.91
C THR A 28 19.20 18.80 14.94
N ALA A 29 18.45 17.72 15.06
CA ALA A 29 17.26 17.48 14.25
C ALA A 29 16.20 18.56 14.55
N PRO A 30 15.37 18.93 13.57
CA PRO A 30 14.23 19.84 13.80
C PRO A 30 13.21 19.18 14.75
N GLU A 31 12.39 19.99 15.41
CA GLU A 31 11.31 19.52 16.29
C GLU A 31 10.14 18.94 15.48
N GLU A 32 9.89 19.47 14.30
CA GLU A 32 8.84 19.00 13.40
C GLU A 32 9.32 17.82 12.53
N PRO A 33 8.44 16.85 12.17
CA PRO A 33 8.76 15.76 11.27
C PRO A 33 9.33 16.27 9.95
N GLU A 34 10.43 15.63 9.49
CA GLU A 34 11.18 16.12 8.34
C GLU A 34 11.94 14.97 7.65
N LEU A 35 12.15 15.07 6.35
CA LEU A 35 13.14 14.31 5.61
C LEU A 35 14.38 15.16 5.42
N VAL A 36 15.50 14.69 5.93
CA VAL A 36 16.80 15.36 5.81
C VAL A 36 17.72 14.53 4.93
N TRP A 37 18.21 15.13 3.87
CA TRP A 37 19.16 14.51 2.95
C TRP A 37 20.55 15.07 3.25
N TYR A 38 21.55 14.20 3.45
CA TYR A 38 22.90 14.67 3.75
C TYR A 38 23.96 14.04 2.86
N ALA A 39 25.05 14.79 2.68
CA ALA A 39 26.28 14.37 2.03
C ALA A 39 27.46 15.06 2.71
N PHE A 40 28.66 14.55 2.50
CA PHE A 40 29.88 15.17 3.03
C PHE A 40 30.54 16.02 1.98
N ARG A 41 30.98 17.22 2.38
CA ARG A 41 31.79 18.09 1.53
C ARG A 41 33.21 18.15 2.08
N PHE A 42 34.16 17.86 1.25
CA PHE A 42 35.58 17.95 1.53
C PHE A 42 36.15 19.19 0.86
N SER A 43 36.88 20.00 1.63
CA SER A 43 37.56 21.20 1.11
C SER A 43 39.07 20.97 1.09
N TYR A 44 39.68 21.19 -0.05
CA TYR A 44 41.09 21.07 -0.32
C TYR A 44 41.65 22.42 -0.82
N PRO A 45 42.95 22.65 -0.85
CA PRO A 45 43.51 23.86 -1.44
C PRO A 45 43.10 24.06 -2.89
N GLU A 46 42.90 22.98 -3.65
CA GLU A 46 42.55 22.99 -5.06
C GLU A 46 41.05 23.10 -5.35
N GLY A 47 40.21 23.03 -4.32
CA GLY A 47 38.74 23.10 -4.48
C GLY A 47 37.94 22.27 -3.49
N GLN A 48 36.71 21.99 -3.85
CA GLN A 48 35.80 21.21 -3.01
C GLN A 48 35.26 19.99 -3.79
N ARG A 49 35.06 18.88 -3.08
CA ARG A 49 34.40 17.69 -3.61
C ARG A 49 33.30 17.23 -2.69
N LEU A 50 32.21 16.79 -3.29
CA LEU A 50 31.09 16.17 -2.57
C LEU A 50 31.32 14.66 -2.51
N TYR A 51 31.02 14.07 -1.36
CA TYR A 51 30.96 12.62 -1.17
C TYR A 51 29.52 12.26 -0.85
N GLY A 52 28.86 11.61 -1.80
CA GLY A 52 27.47 11.16 -1.72
C GLY A 52 27.37 9.67 -1.47
N LEU A 53 26.14 9.15 -1.62
CA LEU A 53 25.80 7.77 -1.31
C LEU A 53 26.69 6.72 -2.03
N HIS A 54 27.11 7.01 -3.25
CA HIS A 54 27.92 6.10 -4.09
C HIS A 54 29.38 6.51 -4.21
N GLY A 55 29.83 7.56 -3.52
CA GLY A 55 31.22 7.98 -3.50
C GLY A 55 31.44 9.45 -3.79
N PHE A 56 32.69 9.80 -4.21
CA PHE A 56 33.02 11.18 -4.57
C PHE A 56 32.34 11.64 -5.86
N ASP A 57 31.93 12.91 -5.85
CA ASP A 57 31.26 13.62 -6.94
C ASP A 57 29.87 13.07 -7.29
N ASP A 58 29.30 12.20 -6.41
CA ASP A 58 27.95 11.72 -6.49
C ASP A 58 26.97 12.71 -5.84
N GLN A 59 25.86 12.98 -6.54
CA GLN A 59 24.81 13.86 -6.06
C GLN A 59 23.76 13.14 -5.17
N ALA A 60 23.76 11.80 -5.18
CA ALA A 60 22.89 11.02 -4.31
C ALA A 60 23.27 11.22 -2.84
N ARG A 61 22.28 11.37 -1.98
CA ARG A 61 22.45 11.69 -0.56
C ARG A 61 21.89 10.58 0.31
N TRP A 62 22.38 10.47 1.55
CA TRP A 62 21.75 9.62 2.56
C TRP A 62 20.55 10.32 3.16
N GLN A 63 19.54 9.53 3.49
CA GLN A 63 18.33 10.00 4.15
C GLN A 63 18.47 9.88 5.67
N LEU A 64 18.06 10.93 6.38
CA LEU A 64 17.77 10.93 7.80
C LEU A 64 16.31 11.31 7.98
N THR A 65 15.52 10.43 8.59
CA THR A 65 14.10 10.67 8.84
C THR A 65 13.92 11.17 10.26
N VAL A 66 13.34 12.35 10.42
CA VAL A 66 12.85 12.88 11.69
C VAL A 66 11.36 12.62 11.73
N TYR A 67 10.88 11.87 12.70
CA TYR A 67 9.49 11.45 12.83
C TYR A 67 8.91 11.81 14.19
N ASP A 68 7.59 11.95 14.25
CA ASP A 68 6.83 12.16 15.48
C ASP A 68 6.75 10.83 16.25
N ASP A 69 7.41 10.76 17.41
CA ASP A 69 7.43 9.59 18.28
C ASP A 69 6.22 9.49 19.21
N SER A 70 5.32 10.50 19.18
CA SER A 70 4.04 10.44 19.89
C SER A 70 3.12 9.33 19.36
N ARG A 71 3.40 8.83 18.16
CA ARG A 71 2.71 7.70 17.50
C ARG A 71 3.66 6.52 17.24
N PRO A 72 4.12 5.84 18.29
CA PRO A 72 5.09 4.78 18.12
C PRO A 72 4.51 3.58 17.35
N THR A 73 5.34 2.95 16.55
CA THR A 73 5.00 1.63 15.98
C THR A 73 4.68 0.67 17.12
N PRO A 74 3.56 -0.07 17.06
CA PRO A 74 3.20 -1.01 18.11
C PRO A 74 4.32 -2.01 18.39
N ALA A 75 4.63 -2.25 19.66
CA ALA A 75 5.76 -3.10 20.08
C ALA A 75 5.67 -4.57 19.60
N TRP A 76 4.48 -5.02 19.17
CA TRP A 76 4.30 -6.35 18.58
C TRP A 76 4.68 -6.43 17.11
N PHE A 77 4.64 -5.29 16.36
CA PHE A 77 4.98 -5.27 14.95
C PHE A 77 6.47 -5.47 14.73
N GLY A 78 6.82 -6.27 13.73
CA GLY A 78 8.22 -6.64 13.46
C GLY A 78 8.79 -7.72 14.39
N ARG A 79 7.95 -8.28 15.29
CA ARG A 79 8.33 -9.44 16.11
C ARG A 79 7.61 -10.69 15.61
N GLY A 80 8.36 -11.72 15.27
CA GLY A 80 7.81 -12.96 14.72
C GLY A 80 7.57 -12.89 13.21
N ILE A 81 6.70 -13.76 12.72
CA ILE A 81 6.40 -13.92 11.30
C ILE A 81 5.19 -13.07 10.94
N THR A 82 5.34 -12.18 9.96
CA THR A 82 4.22 -11.58 9.24
C THR A 82 3.95 -12.40 7.98
N TYR A 83 2.75 -12.95 7.87
CA TYR A 83 2.33 -13.79 6.75
C TYR A 83 1.35 -13.02 5.86
N GLN A 84 1.77 -12.76 4.61
CA GLN A 84 0.91 -12.10 3.63
C GLN A 84 -0.06 -13.10 3.02
N ILE A 85 -1.34 -12.71 2.93
CA ILE A 85 -2.38 -13.49 2.30
C ILE A 85 -3.00 -12.71 1.14
N PHE A 86 -3.03 -13.33 -0.04
CA PHE A 86 -3.90 -12.93 -1.15
C PHE A 86 -5.23 -13.67 -0.97
N PRO A 87 -6.31 -13.03 -0.46
CA PRO A 87 -7.47 -13.74 0.06
C PRO A 87 -8.15 -14.67 -0.94
N ASP A 88 -8.28 -14.22 -2.20
CA ASP A 88 -8.92 -15.00 -3.26
C ASP A 88 -8.24 -16.35 -3.53
N ARG A 89 -6.93 -16.45 -3.25
CA ARG A 89 -6.09 -17.60 -3.59
C ARG A 89 -5.61 -18.41 -2.38
N PHE A 90 -6.14 -18.15 -1.17
CA PHE A 90 -5.63 -18.80 0.03
C PHE A 90 -6.46 -20.03 0.45
N CYS A 91 -7.74 -19.85 0.70
CA CYS A 91 -8.62 -20.96 1.11
C CYS A 91 -10.08 -20.63 0.80
N ARG A 92 -10.75 -21.53 0.11
CA ARG A 92 -12.17 -21.45 -0.25
C ARG A 92 -13.00 -22.36 0.64
N THR A 93 -14.12 -21.87 1.16
CA THR A 93 -15.12 -22.68 1.89
C THR A 93 -16.28 -23.09 1.00
N ARG A 94 -16.57 -22.31 -0.04
CA ARG A 94 -17.60 -22.56 -1.04
C ARG A 94 -17.26 -21.87 -2.35
N VAL A 95 -17.83 -22.33 -3.46
CA VAL A 95 -17.78 -21.57 -4.73
C VAL A 95 -18.72 -20.38 -4.59
N PRO A 96 -18.26 -19.12 -4.71
CA PRO A 96 -19.12 -17.96 -4.62
C PRO A 96 -19.98 -17.79 -5.88
N ASP A 97 -21.11 -17.09 -5.74
CA ASP A 97 -21.92 -16.63 -6.88
C ASP A 97 -21.59 -15.14 -7.12
N PRO A 98 -21.07 -14.75 -8.28
CA PRO A 98 -20.74 -13.36 -8.59
C PRO A 98 -21.95 -12.50 -8.98
N ALA A 99 -23.15 -13.06 -9.06
CA ALA A 99 -24.35 -12.32 -9.52
C ALA A 99 -24.61 -11.06 -8.69
N GLY A 100 -24.78 -9.92 -9.37
CA GLY A 100 -25.03 -8.62 -8.74
C GLY A 100 -23.83 -7.96 -8.08
N MET A 101 -22.62 -8.48 -8.27
CA MET A 101 -21.38 -7.86 -7.82
C MET A 101 -20.84 -6.90 -8.87
N VAL A 102 -19.98 -5.98 -8.42
CA VAL A 102 -19.27 -5.04 -9.31
C VAL A 102 -18.26 -5.83 -10.17
N GLY A 103 -18.13 -5.41 -11.43
CA GLY A 103 -17.18 -5.98 -12.39
C GLY A 103 -17.68 -7.24 -13.11
N ASP A 104 -16.93 -7.62 -14.13
CA ASP A 104 -17.17 -8.82 -14.95
C ASP A 104 -16.36 -9.99 -14.36
N ARG A 105 -16.96 -10.70 -13.41
CA ARG A 105 -16.28 -11.72 -12.60
C ARG A 105 -16.48 -13.12 -13.17
N VAL A 106 -15.37 -13.79 -13.45
CA VAL A 106 -15.32 -15.20 -13.86
C VAL A 106 -14.85 -16.05 -12.68
N VAL A 107 -15.70 -16.97 -12.20
CA VAL A 107 -15.36 -17.81 -11.03
C VAL A 107 -14.92 -19.19 -11.48
N HIS A 108 -13.71 -19.59 -11.07
CA HIS A 108 -13.21 -20.94 -11.24
C HIS A 108 -13.98 -21.92 -10.35
N ARG A 109 -14.54 -22.96 -10.97
CA ARG A 109 -15.25 -24.02 -10.24
C ARG A 109 -14.30 -25.00 -9.56
N ASP A 110 -13.19 -25.29 -10.23
CA ASP A 110 -12.13 -26.11 -9.68
C ASP A 110 -11.06 -25.21 -9.04
N TRP A 111 -10.61 -25.58 -7.84
CA TRP A 111 -9.53 -24.89 -7.15
C TRP A 111 -8.17 -25.06 -7.81
N ASP A 112 -7.99 -26.17 -8.52
CA ASP A 112 -6.75 -26.52 -9.20
C ASP A 112 -6.68 -26.04 -10.66
N ASP A 113 -7.69 -25.24 -11.11
CA ASP A 113 -7.68 -24.61 -12.43
C ASP A 113 -6.45 -23.69 -12.60
N THR A 114 -6.02 -23.52 -13.84
CA THR A 114 -4.96 -22.57 -14.17
C THR A 114 -5.50 -21.14 -14.16
N PRO A 115 -4.88 -20.22 -13.41
CA PRO A 115 -5.27 -18.79 -13.43
C PRO A 115 -5.14 -18.18 -14.83
N VAL A 116 -6.01 -17.23 -15.16
CA VAL A 116 -5.93 -16.44 -16.39
C VAL A 116 -4.90 -15.33 -16.20
N TRP A 117 -3.67 -15.55 -16.63
CA TRP A 117 -2.55 -14.63 -16.47
C TRP A 117 -2.02 -14.02 -17.78
N ARG A 118 -2.50 -14.54 -18.93
CA ARG A 118 -2.09 -14.04 -20.24
C ARG A 118 -3.04 -12.96 -20.72
N PRO A 119 -2.54 -11.99 -21.52
CA PRO A 119 -3.40 -11.01 -22.17
C PRO A 119 -4.45 -11.68 -23.05
N ASP A 120 -5.64 -11.08 -23.16
CA ASP A 120 -6.68 -11.46 -24.11
C ASP A 120 -6.29 -11.08 -25.56
N ALA A 121 -7.20 -11.30 -26.52
CA ALA A 121 -6.99 -10.98 -27.92
C ALA A 121 -6.76 -9.48 -28.18
N GLN A 122 -7.13 -8.61 -27.24
CA GLN A 122 -6.92 -7.17 -27.25
C GLN A 122 -5.62 -6.74 -26.56
N GLY A 123 -4.85 -7.69 -26.01
CA GLY A 123 -3.62 -7.42 -25.25
C GLY A 123 -3.85 -7.01 -23.80
N ILE A 124 -5.07 -7.20 -23.25
CA ILE A 124 -5.47 -6.75 -21.91
C ILE A 124 -5.43 -7.92 -20.93
N ILE A 125 -4.80 -7.72 -19.77
CA ILE A 125 -4.90 -8.62 -18.61
C ILE A 125 -6.04 -8.09 -17.73
N ARG A 126 -7.15 -8.83 -17.65
CA ARG A 126 -8.38 -8.36 -17.00
C ARG A 126 -8.39 -8.50 -15.49
N ASN A 127 -7.61 -9.43 -14.94
CA ASN A 127 -7.59 -9.75 -13.51
C ASN A 127 -9.00 -10.03 -12.92
N ASN A 128 -9.89 -10.59 -13.73
CA ASN A 128 -11.29 -10.82 -13.39
C ASN A 128 -11.61 -12.31 -13.14
N ASP A 129 -10.60 -13.16 -13.06
CA ASP A 129 -10.73 -14.56 -12.70
C ASP A 129 -10.58 -14.76 -11.19
N PHE A 130 -11.58 -15.37 -10.56
CA PHE A 130 -11.66 -15.55 -9.11
C PHE A 130 -11.68 -17.02 -8.74
N PHE A 131 -10.93 -17.41 -7.70
CA PHE A 131 -10.96 -18.75 -7.12
C PHE A 131 -11.88 -18.85 -5.89
N GLY A 132 -12.29 -17.71 -5.37
CA GLY A 132 -13.28 -17.63 -4.30
C GLY A 132 -12.74 -17.96 -2.92
N GLY A 133 -11.45 -17.79 -2.67
CA GLY A 133 -10.92 -17.75 -1.32
C GLY A 133 -11.63 -16.67 -0.51
N SER A 134 -11.82 -16.89 0.80
CA SER A 134 -12.71 -16.08 1.64
C SER A 134 -12.16 -15.82 3.04
N LEU A 135 -12.72 -14.83 3.73
CA LEU A 135 -12.42 -14.53 5.13
C LEU A 135 -12.72 -15.74 6.04
N ALA A 136 -13.83 -16.44 5.79
CA ALA A 136 -14.14 -17.69 6.48
C ALA A 136 -13.11 -18.78 6.18
N GLY A 137 -12.58 -18.84 4.94
CA GLY A 137 -11.50 -19.74 4.58
C GLY A 137 -10.22 -19.44 5.35
N ILE A 138 -9.84 -18.16 5.48
CA ILE A 138 -8.69 -17.74 6.30
C ILE A 138 -8.93 -18.14 7.76
N THR A 139 -10.10 -17.87 8.30
CA THR A 139 -10.47 -18.23 9.68
C THR A 139 -10.30 -19.75 9.93
N SER A 140 -10.70 -20.58 8.98
CA SER A 140 -10.57 -22.04 9.10
C SER A 140 -9.10 -22.54 9.10
N ARG A 141 -8.14 -21.71 8.73
CA ARG A 141 -6.71 -22.03 8.67
C ARG A 141 -5.87 -21.40 9.77
N LEU A 142 -6.51 -20.72 10.74
CA LEU A 142 -5.77 -20.02 11.81
C LEU A 142 -4.92 -20.96 12.68
N ASP A 143 -5.37 -22.18 12.95
CA ASP A 143 -4.56 -23.15 13.72
C ASP A 143 -3.30 -23.56 12.96
N TYR A 144 -3.40 -23.74 11.64
CA TYR A 144 -2.23 -23.99 10.79
C TYR A 144 -1.27 -22.79 10.81
N LEU A 145 -1.77 -21.57 10.63
CA LEU A 145 -0.97 -20.35 10.67
C LEU A 145 -0.30 -20.16 12.04
N GLN A 146 -1.01 -20.44 13.14
CA GLN A 146 -0.45 -20.41 14.48
C GLN A 146 0.68 -21.44 14.66
N SER A 147 0.50 -22.67 14.15
CA SER A 147 1.51 -23.72 14.25
C SER A 147 2.81 -23.39 13.51
N MET A 148 2.76 -22.50 12.51
CA MET A 148 3.95 -21.96 11.82
C MET A 148 4.62 -20.79 12.56
N GLY A 149 4.07 -20.34 13.70
CA GLY A 149 4.61 -19.19 14.45
C GLY A 149 4.21 -17.83 13.85
N VAL A 150 3.14 -17.77 13.04
CA VAL A 150 2.64 -16.50 12.50
C VAL A 150 2.09 -15.63 13.63
N GLY A 151 2.63 -14.43 13.77
CA GLY A 151 2.18 -13.42 14.74
C GLY A 151 1.33 -12.30 14.11
N THR A 152 1.45 -12.11 12.80
CA THR A 152 0.68 -11.09 12.07
C THR A 152 0.22 -11.63 10.72
N LEU A 153 -1.05 -11.46 10.39
CA LEU A 153 -1.58 -11.64 9.05
C LEU A 153 -1.65 -10.29 8.35
N TYR A 154 -0.97 -10.17 7.21
CA TYR A 154 -1.12 -9.05 6.30
C TYR A 154 -2.05 -9.47 5.17
N LEU A 155 -3.25 -8.91 5.12
CA LEU A 155 -4.21 -9.21 4.07
C LEU A 155 -4.06 -8.21 2.92
N CYS A 156 -3.80 -8.71 1.70
CA CYS A 156 -4.01 -7.92 0.49
C CYS A 156 -5.43 -7.35 0.50
N PRO A 157 -5.74 -6.29 -0.29
CA PRO A 157 -6.98 -5.55 -0.17
C PRO A 157 -8.23 -6.44 -0.09
N ILE A 158 -9.14 -6.10 0.82
CA ILE A 158 -10.38 -6.85 1.05
C ILE A 158 -11.64 -6.07 0.69
N PHE A 159 -11.50 -4.80 0.32
CA PHE A 159 -12.63 -3.95 -0.03
C PHE A 159 -13.18 -4.26 -1.43
N GLU A 160 -14.44 -3.89 -1.68
CA GLU A 160 -15.11 -4.10 -2.96
C GLU A 160 -14.30 -3.52 -4.12
N SER A 161 -14.18 -4.28 -5.22
CA SER A 161 -13.36 -3.94 -6.37
C SER A 161 -13.78 -4.76 -7.59
N ASP A 162 -13.41 -4.33 -8.79
CA ASP A 162 -13.64 -5.06 -10.04
C ASP A 162 -12.69 -6.26 -10.16
N SER A 163 -11.43 -6.10 -9.76
CA SER A 163 -10.37 -7.09 -9.94
C SER A 163 -10.24 -8.09 -8.79
N ASN A 164 -9.61 -9.22 -9.09
CA ASN A 164 -9.32 -10.27 -8.11
C ASN A 164 -8.29 -9.83 -7.05
N HIS A 165 -7.39 -8.90 -7.38
CA HIS A 165 -6.37 -8.35 -6.47
C HIS A 165 -6.88 -7.20 -5.60
N ARG A 166 -7.95 -6.52 -5.98
CA ARG A 166 -8.63 -5.46 -5.25
C ARG A 166 -7.81 -4.19 -4.98
N TYR A 167 -6.70 -4.00 -5.71
CA TYR A 167 -5.96 -2.74 -5.65
C TYR A 167 -6.68 -1.59 -6.37
N ASP A 168 -7.68 -1.86 -7.19
CA ASP A 168 -8.60 -0.92 -7.81
C ASP A 168 -9.87 -0.75 -6.98
N THR A 169 -9.72 -0.34 -5.73
CA THR A 169 -10.82 -0.26 -4.74
C THR A 169 -12.02 0.53 -5.29
N ALA A 170 -13.19 -0.10 -5.24
CA ALA A 170 -14.46 0.46 -5.68
C ALA A 170 -15.24 1.13 -4.54
N ASP A 171 -15.28 0.54 -3.35
CA ASP A 171 -15.86 1.15 -2.15
C ASP A 171 -15.09 0.77 -0.89
N TYR A 172 -14.42 1.74 -0.25
CA TYR A 172 -13.67 1.53 1.00
C TYR A 172 -14.55 1.23 2.22
N ARG A 173 -15.86 1.41 2.12
CA ARG A 173 -16.80 1.16 3.22
C ARG A 173 -17.45 -0.20 3.15
N ARG A 174 -17.10 -1.02 2.15
CA ARG A 174 -17.69 -2.31 1.91
C ARG A 174 -16.64 -3.38 1.69
N ILE A 175 -16.72 -4.46 2.44
CA ILE A 175 -15.94 -5.67 2.15
C ILE A 175 -16.45 -6.27 0.84
N ASP A 176 -15.53 -6.75 -0.01
CA ASP A 176 -15.89 -7.43 -1.25
C ASP A 176 -16.77 -8.66 -0.95
N PRO A 177 -17.99 -8.74 -1.52
CA PRO A 177 -18.89 -9.82 -1.24
C PRO A 177 -18.37 -11.23 -1.58
N MET A 178 -17.37 -11.32 -2.49
CA MET A 178 -16.70 -12.59 -2.79
C MET A 178 -15.90 -13.10 -1.59
N LEU A 179 -15.37 -12.19 -0.77
CA LEU A 179 -14.58 -12.56 0.41
C LEU A 179 -15.44 -12.86 1.63
N GLY A 180 -16.66 -12.32 1.67
CA GLY A 180 -17.59 -12.49 2.79
C GLY A 180 -18.21 -11.19 3.27
N THR A 181 -18.62 -11.18 4.52
CA THR A 181 -19.33 -10.09 5.18
C THR A 181 -18.45 -9.38 6.22
N GLU A 182 -18.92 -8.26 6.74
CA GLU A 182 -18.30 -7.60 7.90
C GLU A 182 -18.27 -8.52 9.14
N GLU A 183 -19.29 -9.37 9.32
CA GLU A 183 -19.30 -10.32 10.43
C GLU A 183 -18.25 -11.43 10.26
N ASP A 184 -18.01 -11.88 9.03
CA ASP A 184 -16.90 -12.81 8.73
C ASP A 184 -15.56 -12.18 9.09
N PHE A 185 -15.37 -10.88 8.80
CA PHE A 185 -14.15 -10.16 9.16
C PHE A 185 -14.02 -9.97 10.68
N ARG A 186 -15.10 -9.60 11.38
CA ARG A 186 -15.12 -9.53 12.84
C ARG A 186 -14.76 -10.86 13.47
N THR A 187 -15.29 -11.95 12.91
CA THR A 187 -14.99 -13.32 13.35
C THR A 187 -13.52 -13.65 13.13
N LEU A 188 -12.96 -13.35 11.95
CA LEU A 188 -11.54 -13.54 11.68
C LEU A 188 -10.66 -12.79 12.71
N CYS A 189 -10.96 -11.52 12.97
CA CYS A 189 -10.19 -10.72 13.92
C CYS A 189 -10.25 -11.29 15.35
N ARG A 190 -11.44 -11.72 15.79
CA ARG A 190 -11.65 -12.31 17.11
C ARG A 190 -10.89 -13.63 17.25
N GLU A 191 -11.04 -14.53 16.28
CA GLU A 191 -10.43 -15.86 16.29
C GLU A 191 -8.89 -15.79 16.15
N ALA A 192 -8.38 -14.87 15.32
CA ALA A 192 -6.96 -14.58 15.23
C ALA A 192 -6.43 -14.04 16.57
N GLY A 193 -7.15 -13.08 17.17
CA GLY A 193 -6.79 -12.51 18.47
C GLY A 193 -6.70 -13.54 19.59
N CYS A 194 -7.63 -14.52 19.65
CA CYS A 194 -7.60 -15.64 20.60
C CYS A 194 -6.32 -16.50 20.43
N ARG A 195 -5.70 -16.50 19.27
CA ARG A 195 -4.46 -17.23 18.94
C ARG A 195 -3.18 -16.39 19.04
N GLY A 196 -3.31 -15.13 19.49
CA GLY A 196 -2.20 -14.18 19.53
C GLY A 196 -1.78 -13.64 18.17
N ILE A 197 -2.58 -13.85 17.13
CA ILE A 197 -2.34 -13.38 15.77
C ILE A 197 -3.02 -12.02 15.58
N ARG A 198 -2.28 -11.04 15.05
CA ARG A 198 -2.79 -9.72 14.67
C ARG A 198 -3.20 -9.71 13.20
N VAL A 199 -4.22 -8.91 12.87
CA VAL A 199 -4.64 -8.71 11.48
C VAL A 199 -4.28 -7.30 11.06
N MET A 200 -3.58 -7.18 9.93
CA MET A 200 -3.22 -5.94 9.29
C MET A 200 -3.84 -5.92 7.90
N LEU A 201 -4.51 -4.83 7.54
CA LEU A 201 -5.14 -4.65 6.23
C LEU A 201 -4.27 -3.80 5.33
N ASP A 202 -4.32 -4.12 4.04
CA ASP A 202 -3.81 -3.25 2.99
C ASP A 202 -4.76 -2.07 2.78
N GLY A 203 -4.23 -0.85 2.88
CA GLY A 203 -4.98 0.38 2.65
C GLY A 203 -4.54 1.05 1.35
N VAL A 204 -5.26 0.81 0.27
CA VAL A 204 -4.99 1.40 -1.05
C VAL A 204 -5.55 2.83 -1.09
N PHE A 205 -4.83 3.80 -0.51
CA PHE A 205 -5.31 5.19 -0.39
C PHE A 205 -4.71 6.14 -1.44
N ASN A 206 -3.78 5.65 -2.28
CA ASN A 206 -3.15 6.46 -3.32
C ASN A 206 -4.08 6.70 -4.52
N HIS A 207 -4.94 5.74 -4.85
CA HIS A 207 -5.84 5.78 -6.00
C HIS A 207 -7.11 4.96 -5.73
N THR A 208 -8.08 5.06 -6.64
CA THR A 208 -9.30 4.24 -6.64
C THR A 208 -9.46 3.54 -7.97
N GLY A 209 -10.33 2.55 -8.06
CA GLY A 209 -10.78 2.01 -9.34
C GLY A 209 -11.54 3.05 -10.17
N SER A 210 -11.44 3.00 -11.49
CA SER A 210 -12.21 3.87 -12.39
C SER A 210 -13.73 3.67 -12.25
N ASN A 211 -14.15 2.46 -11.85
CA ASN A 211 -15.54 2.11 -11.56
C ASN A 211 -15.91 2.25 -10.08
N SER A 212 -15.06 2.89 -9.28
CA SER A 212 -15.36 3.15 -7.88
C SER A 212 -16.56 4.10 -7.73
N ARG A 213 -17.25 4.04 -6.60
CA ARG A 213 -18.32 5.00 -6.26
C ARG A 213 -17.84 6.46 -6.23
N TYR A 214 -16.52 6.67 -6.12
CA TYR A 214 -15.91 8.00 -6.05
C TYR A 214 -15.65 8.57 -7.45
N PHE A 215 -15.21 7.73 -8.41
CA PHE A 215 -14.93 8.13 -9.79
C PHE A 215 -16.11 7.82 -10.72
N ASN A 216 -16.65 6.59 -10.66
CA ASN A 216 -17.91 6.11 -11.25
C ASN A 216 -18.04 6.29 -12.77
N THR A 217 -17.01 5.91 -13.53
CA THR A 217 -16.99 6.06 -15.00
C THR A 217 -18.18 5.40 -15.68
N GLN A 218 -18.60 4.21 -15.21
CA GLN A 218 -19.65 3.42 -15.83
C GLN A 218 -21.05 3.57 -15.17
N GLY A 219 -21.16 4.41 -14.14
CA GLY A 219 -22.44 4.65 -13.48
C GLY A 219 -22.99 3.49 -12.66
N PHE A 220 -22.13 2.64 -12.09
CA PHE A 220 -22.56 1.52 -11.24
C PHE A 220 -23.15 1.97 -9.89
N TYR A 221 -22.79 3.13 -9.43
CA TYR A 221 -23.27 3.70 -8.18
C TYR A 221 -24.25 4.82 -8.41
N PRO A 222 -25.29 4.97 -7.57
CA PRO A 222 -26.31 6.00 -7.75
C PRO A 222 -25.80 7.42 -7.48
N GLU A 223 -24.70 7.56 -6.71
CA GLU A 223 -24.08 8.85 -6.47
C GLU A 223 -23.24 9.30 -7.67
N LEU A 224 -23.22 10.61 -7.92
CA LEU A 224 -22.38 11.19 -8.97
C LEU A 224 -20.89 11.07 -8.59
N GLY A 225 -20.13 10.32 -9.38
CA GLY A 225 -18.70 10.25 -9.28
C GLY A 225 -17.98 11.44 -9.95
N ALA A 226 -16.68 11.55 -9.69
CA ALA A 226 -15.85 12.64 -10.21
C ALA A 226 -15.76 12.67 -11.75
N ALA A 227 -15.82 11.49 -12.42
CA ALA A 227 -15.83 11.40 -13.87
C ALA A 227 -17.16 11.84 -14.50
N GLN A 228 -18.25 11.87 -13.74
CA GLN A 228 -19.59 12.15 -14.23
C GLN A 228 -20.00 13.62 -14.07
N SER A 229 -19.47 14.32 -13.06
CA SER A 229 -19.83 15.71 -12.78
C SER A 229 -18.74 16.45 -12.02
N ARG A 230 -18.49 17.69 -12.43
CA ARG A 230 -17.65 18.63 -11.67
C ARG A 230 -18.28 19.06 -10.34
N GLU A 231 -19.59 18.84 -10.17
CA GLU A 231 -20.33 19.11 -8.92
C GLU A 231 -20.27 17.91 -7.96
N SER A 232 -19.66 16.79 -8.36
CA SER A 232 -19.46 15.66 -7.48
C SER A 232 -18.64 16.09 -6.26
N GLN A 233 -19.07 15.65 -5.06
CA GLN A 233 -18.31 15.86 -3.83
C GLN A 233 -16.90 15.24 -3.89
N TYR A 234 -16.65 14.34 -4.83
CA TYR A 234 -15.38 13.64 -5.04
C TYR A 234 -14.53 14.29 -6.15
N TYR A 235 -15.02 15.34 -6.84
CA TYR A 235 -14.30 15.93 -7.96
C TYR A 235 -12.87 16.34 -7.60
N ASN A 236 -12.69 17.00 -6.46
CA ASN A 236 -11.40 17.48 -5.98
C ASN A 236 -10.47 16.38 -5.42
N TRP A 237 -10.89 15.12 -5.48
CA TRP A 237 -10.03 13.98 -5.11
C TRP A 237 -9.09 13.57 -6.25
N TYR A 238 -9.36 14.07 -7.46
CA TYR A 238 -8.68 13.65 -8.69
C TYR A 238 -8.15 14.84 -9.46
N SER A 239 -7.06 14.61 -10.20
CA SER A 239 -6.47 15.60 -11.12
C SER A 239 -6.92 15.32 -12.55
N PHE A 240 -7.48 16.32 -13.23
CA PHE A 240 -7.96 16.22 -14.62
C PHE A 240 -7.22 17.20 -15.54
N HIS A 241 -6.96 16.80 -16.82
CA HIS A 241 -6.15 17.52 -17.81
C HIS A 241 -6.57 17.47 -19.30
N PRO A 242 -7.73 17.57 -19.82
CA PRO A 242 -9.00 18.13 -19.36
C PRO A 242 -9.97 17.11 -18.78
N TRP A 243 -10.95 17.61 -18.08
CA TRP A 243 -12.06 16.83 -17.58
C TRP A 243 -13.10 16.58 -18.68
N PRO A 244 -13.74 15.40 -18.74
CA PRO A 244 -13.51 14.19 -17.91
C PRO A 244 -12.53 13.20 -18.57
N GLU A 245 -12.01 13.50 -19.77
CA GLU A 245 -11.37 12.54 -20.67
C GLU A 245 -9.93 12.21 -20.25
N ASP A 246 -9.22 13.18 -19.65
CA ASP A 246 -7.83 13.04 -19.27
C ASP A 246 -7.63 13.31 -17.78
N TYR A 247 -7.02 12.38 -17.06
CA TYR A 247 -6.81 12.43 -15.62
C TYR A 247 -5.58 11.63 -15.21
N ASP A 248 -5.00 11.96 -14.06
CA ASP A 248 -3.87 11.25 -13.52
C ASP A 248 -4.25 9.80 -13.20
N ALA A 249 -3.59 8.85 -13.84
CA ALA A 249 -3.74 7.43 -13.60
C ALA A 249 -2.50 6.87 -12.90
N TRP A 250 -2.67 5.82 -12.11
CA TRP A 250 -1.57 5.16 -11.41
C TRP A 250 -0.48 4.62 -12.34
N TRP A 251 -0.87 4.22 -13.55
CA TRP A 251 0.03 3.61 -14.53
C TRP A 251 0.64 4.62 -15.52
N GLY A 252 0.38 5.90 -15.40
CA GLY A 252 0.89 6.98 -16.30
C GLY A 252 0.21 7.02 -17.63
#